data_c3c921446e2374c798daa2bd060c0201
#
_entry.id   c3c921446e2374c798daa2bd060c0201
#
_cell.length_a   1.000
_cell.length_b   1.000
_cell.length_c   1.000
_cell.angle_alpha   90.00
_cell.angle_beta   90.00
_cell.angle_gamma   90.00
#
_symmetry.space_group_name_H-M   'P 1'
#
loop_
_entity.id
_entity.type
_entity.pdbx_description
1 polymer ?
#
loop_
_entity_poly.entity_id
_entity_poly.type
_entity_poly.pdbx_seq_one_letter_code
_entity_poly.pdbx_strand_id
1 'polypeptide(L)'
;MRHLLERGDDIVYVGSKSGLESDLVSDLGVRYFGITTGKLRRYLSFQNLFDAFRVPVGILQALWIVARAKPSVVFSKGGFVAFPVVVASWVLRVPVVAHESDLTPGLATRLCTPFVKLQCVNFETTRTRAKKVVVSGTPIRTELLNGNASNARKWLKLTEGKPVIVVVGGSLGAGEINRVVHNCAETLANNYIVLHVCGREQIHDGLTHLEDYYQFEFIDKEWGDVLALADVVVSRSGANALLELLTLRKPNILIPLPITSSRGDQIENAEYSEVNGWSLVIPQEKLTENSLLATLDLIVPDTESWIQKIAEFPVRDSLATIVEELDRFVD
;
A
#
# COMPACT_ATOMS: atom_id res chain seq x y z
N MET A 1 -6.19 -0.71 13.57
CA MET A 1 -6.42 -1.84 14.50
C MET A 1 -5.71 -1.59 15.84
N ARG A 2 -4.36 -1.41 15.92
CA ARG A 2 -3.65 -1.13 17.19
C ARG A 2 -4.32 -0.01 17.99
N HIS A 3 -4.59 1.14 17.38
CA HIS A 3 -5.24 2.28 18.04
C HIS A 3 -6.62 1.93 18.66
N LEU A 4 -7.43 1.13 17.98
CA LEU A 4 -8.73 0.69 18.50
C LEU A 4 -8.56 -0.29 19.68
N LEU A 5 -7.55 -1.18 19.63
CA LEU A 5 -7.21 -2.08 20.73
C LEU A 5 -6.74 -1.29 21.97
N GLU A 6 -5.88 -0.28 21.78
CA GLU A 6 -5.40 0.59 22.84
C GLU A 6 -6.54 1.39 23.49
N ARG A 7 -7.57 1.71 22.72
CA ARG A 7 -8.82 2.34 23.21
C ARG A 7 -9.71 1.35 24.00
N GLY A 8 -9.47 0.05 23.88
CA GLY A 8 -10.23 -1.01 24.55
C GLY A 8 -11.40 -1.57 23.74
N ASP A 9 -11.44 -1.31 22.43
CA ASP A 9 -12.48 -1.88 21.56
C ASP A 9 -12.33 -3.39 21.40
N ASP A 10 -13.46 -4.13 21.41
CA ASP A 10 -13.47 -5.56 21.07
C ASP A 10 -13.47 -5.74 19.56
N ILE A 11 -12.38 -6.28 19.01
CA ILE A 11 -12.16 -6.43 17.59
C ILE A 11 -12.21 -7.88 17.17
N VAL A 12 -12.93 -8.14 16.09
CA VAL A 12 -12.92 -9.41 15.37
C VAL A 12 -12.43 -9.18 13.95
N TYR A 13 -11.45 -9.94 13.51
CA TYR A 13 -10.94 -9.87 12.15
C TYR A 13 -11.46 -11.04 11.31
N VAL A 14 -11.97 -10.73 10.13
CA VAL A 14 -12.40 -11.75 9.16
C VAL A 14 -11.51 -11.66 7.92
N GLY A 15 -10.80 -12.74 7.66
CA GLY A 15 -9.81 -12.84 6.57
C GLY A 15 -9.97 -14.10 5.73
N SER A 16 -8.99 -14.35 4.86
CA SER A 16 -8.91 -15.60 4.11
C SER A 16 -8.36 -16.75 4.99
N LYS A 17 -8.72 -18.00 4.66
CA LYS A 17 -8.21 -19.17 5.42
C LYS A 17 -6.70 -19.37 5.34
N SER A 18 -6.04 -18.80 4.34
CA SER A 18 -4.62 -18.99 4.02
C SER A 18 -3.93 -17.66 3.69
N GLY A 19 -4.29 -16.58 4.37
CA GLY A 19 -3.68 -15.26 4.16
C GLY A 19 -2.53 -15.01 5.14
N LEU A 20 -1.53 -14.26 4.71
CA LEU A 20 -0.46 -13.73 5.57
C LEU A 20 -1.02 -12.89 6.73
N GLU A 21 -2.24 -12.38 6.56
CA GLU A 21 -2.93 -11.57 7.55
C GLU A 21 -3.23 -12.34 8.85
N SER A 22 -3.36 -13.68 8.79
CA SER A 22 -3.67 -14.49 9.97
C SER A 22 -2.60 -14.38 11.05
N ASP A 23 -1.33 -14.44 10.64
CA ASP A 23 -0.19 -14.39 11.55
C ASP A 23 -0.06 -12.99 12.15
N LEU A 24 -0.10 -11.95 11.30
CA LEU A 24 -0.04 -10.55 11.73
C LEU A 24 -1.16 -10.14 12.69
N VAL A 25 -2.36 -10.67 12.49
CA VAL A 25 -3.53 -10.38 13.35
C VAL A 25 -3.45 -11.16 14.65
N SER A 26 -2.97 -12.41 14.61
CA SER A 26 -2.80 -13.25 15.80
C SER A 26 -1.78 -12.65 16.76
N ASP A 27 -0.69 -12.07 16.25
CA ASP A 27 0.33 -11.38 17.06
C ASP A 27 -0.22 -10.18 17.84
N LEU A 28 -1.33 -9.59 17.37
CA LEU A 28 -2.04 -8.51 18.06
C LEU A 28 -3.06 -9.03 19.10
N GLY A 29 -3.21 -10.33 19.27
CA GLY A 29 -4.21 -10.92 20.18
C GLY A 29 -5.67 -10.78 19.69
N VAL A 30 -5.89 -10.44 18.42
CA VAL A 30 -7.22 -10.27 17.83
C VAL A 30 -7.79 -11.61 17.37
N ARG A 31 -9.06 -11.86 17.65
CA ARG A 31 -9.76 -13.06 17.18
C ARG A 31 -9.86 -13.06 15.65
N TYR A 32 -9.23 -14.03 15.02
CA TYR A 32 -9.23 -14.21 13.56
C TYR A 32 -10.22 -15.29 13.12
N PHE A 33 -11.02 -14.98 12.11
CA PHE A 33 -11.90 -15.94 11.45
C PHE A 33 -11.59 -16.03 9.96
N GLY A 34 -11.13 -17.21 9.53
CA GLY A 34 -10.89 -17.47 8.10
C GLY A 34 -12.16 -17.96 7.40
N ILE A 35 -12.62 -17.22 6.39
CA ILE A 35 -13.76 -17.65 5.56
C ILE A 35 -13.33 -18.17 4.18
N THR A 36 -14.20 -18.94 3.56
CA THR A 36 -14.04 -19.39 2.18
C THR A 36 -14.28 -18.21 1.24
N THR A 37 -13.31 -17.91 0.36
CA THR A 37 -13.43 -16.82 -0.60
C THR A 37 -13.24 -17.33 -2.01
N GLY A 38 -14.01 -16.79 -2.97
CA GLY A 38 -13.78 -16.98 -4.40
C GLY A 38 -12.95 -15.82 -4.93
N LYS A 39 -11.87 -16.10 -5.66
CA LYS A 39 -11.16 -15.08 -6.44
C LYS A 39 -11.93 -14.88 -7.75
N LEU A 40 -12.76 -13.85 -7.84
CA LEU A 40 -13.37 -13.45 -9.11
C LEU A 40 -12.27 -12.97 -10.07
N ARG A 41 -11.77 -13.90 -10.89
CA ARG A 41 -10.76 -13.60 -11.91
C ARG A 41 -11.47 -12.99 -13.14
N ARG A 42 -10.80 -12.08 -13.81
CA ARG A 42 -11.34 -11.34 -14.97
C ARG A 42 -11.43 -12.16 -16.26
N TYR A 43 -10.77 -13.32 -16.33
CA TYR A 43 -10.80 -14.20 -17.49
C TYR A 43 -11.69 -15.40 -17.24
N LEU A 44 -12.38 -15.84 -18.30
CA LEU A 44 -13.20 -17.03 -18.27
C LEU A 44 -12.32 -18.26 -18.03
N SER A 45 -12.46 -18.86 -16.86
CA SER A 45 -11.78 -20.08 -16.46
C SER A 45 -12.78 -20.98 -15.75
N PHE A 46 -12.63 -22.29 -15.87
CA PHE A 46 -13.43 -23.27 -15.14
C PHE A 46 -13.33 -23.06 -13.61
N GLN A 47 -12.24 -22.46 -13.13
CA GLN A 47 -12.07 -22.11 -11.73
C GLN A 47 -13.05 -21.01 -11.28
N ASN A 48 -13.49 -20.11 -12.18
CA ASN A 48 -14.51 -19.11 -11.85
C ASN A 48 -15.86 -19.74 -11.50
N LEU A 49 -16.20 -20.89 -12.11
CA LEU A 49 -17.42 -21.62 -11.78
C LEU A 49 -17.35 -22.20 -10.36
N PHE A 50 -16.21 -22.79 -9.98
CA PHE A 50 -15.98 -23.26 -8.61
C PHE A 50 -15.92 -22.10 -7.61
N ASP A 51 -15.32 -20.97 -7.99
CA ASP A 51 -15.27 -19.77 -7.15
C ASP A 51 -16.66 -19.15 -6.96
N ALA A 52 -17.57 -19.26 -7.94
CA ALA A 52 -18.97 -18.85 -7.80
C ALA A 52 -19.71 -19.62 -6.70
N PHE A 53 -19.42 -20.93 -6.52
CA PHE A 53 -19.99 -21.73 -5.43
C PHE A 53 -19.33 -21.43 -4.06
N ARG A 54 -18.12 -20.93 -4.03
CA ARG A 54 -17.42 -20.55 -2.79
C ARG A 54 -17.99 -19.28 -2.17
N VAL A 55 -18.48 -18.34 -2.98
CA VAL A 55 -19.03 -17.08 -2.48
C VAL A 55 -20.26 -17.29 -1.59
N PRO A 56 -21.30 -18.07 -1.95
CA PRO A 56 -22.42 -18.40 -1.05
C PRO A 56 -21.97 -19.05 0.26
N VAL A 57 -21.01 -19.98 0.20
CA VAL A 57 -20.44 -20.59 1.42
C VAL A 57 -19.76 -19.54 2.31
N GLY A 58 -18.99 -18.64 1.71
CA GLY A 58 -18.39 -17.52 2.42
C GLY A 58 -19.41 -16.59 3.05
N ILE A 59 -20.53 -16.32 2.38
CA ILE A 59 -21.63 -15.50 2.94
C ILE A 59 -22.28 -16.19 4.14
N LEU A 60 -22.54 -17.49 4.07
CA LEU A 60 -23.11 -18.25 5.20
C LEU A 60 -22.15 -18.26 6.40
N GLN A 61 -20.84 -18.45 6.16
CA GLN A 61 -19.82 -18.36 7.21
C GLN A 61 -19.79 -16.96 7.81
N ALA A 62 -19.81 -15.90 6.98
CA ALA A 62 -19.81 -14.52 7.43
C ALA A 62 -21.08 -14.19 8.22
N LEU A 63 -22.25 -14.67 7.80
CA LEU A 63 -23.53 -14.52 8.54
C LEU A 63 -23.41 -15.11 9.95
N TRP A 64 -22.86 -16.31 10.07
CA TRP A 64 -22.66 -16.94 11.39
C TRP A 64 -21.70 -16.13 12.27
N ILE A 65 -20.57 -15.66 11.69
CA ILE A 65 -19.56 -14.87 12.42
C ILE A 65 -20.15 -13.54 12.90
N VAL A 66 -20.79 -12.78 12.00
CA VAL A 66 -21.37 -11.46 12.32
C VAL A 66 -22.51 -11.59 13.30
N ALA A 67 -23.38 -12.61 13.17
CA ALA A 67 -24.47 -12.87 14.12
C ALA A 67 -23.97 -13.23 15.53
N ARG A 68 -22.81 -13.94 15.61
CA ARG A 68 -22.20 -14.32 16.89
C ARG A 68 -21.41 -13.16 17.52
N ALA A 69 -20.67 -12.42 16.71
CA ALA A 69 -19.86 -11.30 17.17
C ALA A 69 -20.71 -10.06 17.55
N LYS A 70 -21.86 -9.88 16.88
CA LYS A 70 -22.79 -8.74 17.07
C LYS A 70 -22.07 -7.39 17.07
N PRO A 71 -21.25 -7.09 16.03
CA PRO A 71 -20.50 -5.84 16.03
C PRO A 71 -21.43 -4.63 15.87
N SER A 72 -21.11 -3.51 16.51
CA SER A 72 -21.80 -2.23 16.29
C SER A 72 -21.57 -1.71 14.87
N VAL A 73 -20.37 -1.93 14.32
CA VAL A 73 -19.99 -1.50 12.96
C VAL A 73 -19.00 -2.49 12.34
N VAL A 74 -19.03 -2.61 11.02
CA VAL A 74 -18.03 -3.37 10.25
C VAL A 74 -17.20 -2.42 9.41
N PHE A 75 -15.86 -2.51 9.53
CA PHE A 75 -14.91 -1.79 8.68
C PHE A 75 -14.34 -2.71 7.61
N SER A 76 -14.48 -2.31 6.35
CA SER A 76 -14.03 -3.10 5.19
C SER A 76 -12.95 -2.37 4.39
N LYS A 77 -11.75 -2.97 4.30
CA LYS A 77 -10.63 -2.48 3.45
C LYS A 77 -10.70 -3.01 2.01
N GLY A 78 -11.81 -3.63 1.62
CA GLY A 78 -11.94 -4.22 0.29
C GLY A 78 -11.32 -5.63 0.19
N GLY A 79 -11.02 -6.05 -1.04
CA GLY A 79 -10.54 -7.41 -1.32
C GLY A 79 -11.68 -8.45 -1.43
N PHE A 80 -11.33 -9.69 -1.80
CA PHE A 80 -12.31 -10.74 -2.07
C PHE A 80 -13.06 -11.24 -0.83
N VAL A 81 -12.46 -11.09 0.35
CA VAL A 81 -13.06 -11.43 1.65
C VAL A 81 -14.16 -10.42 2.01
N ALA A 82 -14.03 -9.16 1.57
CA ALA A 82 -14.95 -8.11 1.94
C ALA A 82 -16.39 -8.38 1.49
N PHE A 83 -16.59 -8.89 0.27
CA PHE A 83 -17.93 -9.03 -0.29
C PHE A 83 -18.84 -9.94 0.55
N PRO A 84 -18.44 -11.18 0.94
CA PRO A 84 -19.24 -12.02 1.84
C PRO A 84 -19.57 -11.35 3.17
N VAL A 85 -18.59 -10.66 3.78
CA VAL A 85 -18.78 -10.01 5.08
C VAL A 85 -19.72 -8.81 4.97
N VAL A 86 -19.56 -7.98 3.94
CA VAL A 86 -20.41 -6.81 3.70
C VAL A 86 -21.86 -7.22 3.44
N VAL A 87 -22.10 -8.26 2.61
CA VAL A 87 -23.44 -8.78 2.36
C VAL A 87 -24.06 -9.35 3.65
N ALA A 88 -23.31 -10.14 4.42
CA ALA A 88 -23.78 -10.67 5.70
C ALA A 88 -24.14 -9.55 6.70
N SER A 89 -23.31 -8.54 6.79
CA SER A 89 -23.57 -7.38 7.65
C SER A 89 -24.83 -6.63 7.23
N TRP A 90 -25.03 -6.43 5.92
CA TRP A 90 -26.22 -5.80 5.38
C TRP A 90 -27.50 -6.60 5.71
N VAL A 91 -27.47 -7.92 5.54
CA VAL A 91 -28.61 -8.82 5.89
C VAL A 91 -28.94 -8.71 7.38
N LEU A 92 -27.93 -8.65 8.24
CA LEU A 92 -28.07 -8.53 9.69
C LEU A 92 -28.28 -7.09 10.18
N ARG A 93 -28.37 -6.12 9.25
CA ARG A 93 -28.56 -4.68 9.52
C ARG A 93 -27.42 -4.04 10.34
N VAL A 94 -26.24 -4.64 10.31
CA VAL A 94 -25.02 -4.06 10.87
C VAL A 94 -24.47 -3.02 9.89
N PRO A 95 -24.21 -1.77 10.31
CA PRO A 95 -23.65 -0.75 9.43
C PRO A 95 -22.24 -1.12 8.95
N VAL A 96 -21.95 -0.78 7.70
CA VAL A 96 -20.64 -1.03 7.09
C VAL A 96 -20.03 0.29 6.65
N VAL A 97 -18.81 0.56 7.11
CA VAL A 97 -17.91 1.59 6.60
C VAL A 97 -16.87 0.91 5.72
N ALA A 98 -16.78 1.27 4.46
CA ALA A 98 -15.78 0.73 3.55
C ALA A 98 -14.66 1.74 3.32
N HIS A 99 -13.47 1.27 2.98
CA HIS A 99 -12.35 2.11 2.57
C HIS A 99 -11.82 1.64 1.21
N GLU A 100 -11.66 2.59 0.28
CA GLU A 100 -11.04 2.36 -1.02
C GLU A 100 -9.74 3.15 -1.12
N SER A 101 -8.66 2.46 -1.44
CA SER A 101 -7.34 3.08 -1.51
C SER A 101 -7.01 3.61 -2.91
N ASP A 102 -7.50 2.96 -3.96
CA ASP A 102 -7.18 3.32 -5.35
C ASP A 102 -8.13 4.41 -5.89
N LEU A 103 -7.69 5.12 -6.91
CA LEU A 103 -8.52 6.09 -7.64
C LEU A 103 -9.73 5.42 -8.29
N THR A 104 -9.52 4.26 -8.90
CA THR A 104 -10.61 3.45 -9.45
C THR A 104 -10.87 2.23 -8.58
N PRO A 105 -12.04 2.14 -7.94
CA PRO A 105 -12.38 1.04 -7.05
C PRO A 105 -12.27 -0.33 -7.71
N GLY A 106 -11.70 -1.27 -6.97
CA GLY A 106 -11.65 -2.67 -7.39
C GLY A 106 -13.03 -3.30 -7.53
N LEU A 107 -13.13 -4.43 -8.27
CA LEU A 107 -14.40 -5.12 -8.49
C LEU A 107 -15.11 -5.47 -7.17
N ALA A 108 -14.38 -5.98 -6.20
CA ALA A 108 -14.94 -6.31 -4.89
C ALA A 108 -15.54 -5.08 -4.19
N THR A 109 -14.82 -3.97 -4.15
CA THR A 109 -15.32 -2.71 -3.59
C THR A 109 -16.56 -2.23 -4.34
N ARG A 110 -16.56 -2.28 -5.68
CA ARG A 110 -17.71 -1.89 -6.51
C ARG A 110 -18.95 -2.73 -6.23
N LEU A 111 -18.80 -4.03 -6.01
CA LEU A 111 -19.88 -4.94 -5.64
C LEU A 111 -20.37 -4.69 -4.20
N CYS A 112 -19.49 -4.25 -3.30
CA CYS A 112 -19.85 -3.91 -1.92
C CYS A 112 -20.57 -2.55 -1.81
N THR A 113 -20.30 -1.61 -2.70
CA THR A 113 -20.77 -0.22 -2.64
C THR A 113 -22.27 -0.06 -2.37
N PRO A 114 -23.21 -0.86 -2.96
CA PRO A 114 -24.65 -0.73 -2.67
C PRO A 114 -25.03 -1.04 -1.22
N PHE A 115 -24.21 -1.79 -0.50
CA PHE A 115 -24.47 -2.32 0.83
C PHE A 115 -23.79 -1.54 1.96
N VAL A 116 -22.91 -0.58 1.61
CA VAL A 116 -22.18 0.21 2.61
C VAL A 116 -22.96 1.47 3.00
N LYS A 117 -22.83 1.90 4.24
CA LYS A 117 -23.40 3.15 4.75
C LYS A 117 -22.56 4.35 4.38
N LEU A 118 -21.24 4.16 4.37
CA LEU A 118 -20.26 5.20 4.09
C LEU A 118 -19.03 4.57 3.44
N GLN A 119 -18.43 5.27 2.50
CA GLN A 119 -17.14 4.91 1.91
C GLN A 119 -16.12 5.98 2.19
N CYS A 120 -15.05 5.61 2.89
CA CYS A 120 -13.81 6.38 3.00
C CYS A 120 -12.98 6.17 1.72
N VAL A 121 -12.34 7.21 1.23
CA VAL A 121 -11.51 7.17 0.03
C VAL A 121 -10.20 7.94 0.26
N ASN A 122 -9.17 7.58 -0.49
CA ASN A 122 -7.89 8.26 -0.40
C ASN A 122 -7.88 9.60 -1.15
N PHE A 123 -8.53 9.66 -2.30
CA PHE A 123 -8.47 10.80 -3.22
C PHE A 123 -9.84 11.42 -3.42
N GLU A 124 -9.89 12.73 -3.56
CA GLU A 124 -11.14 13.46 -3.86
C GLU A 124 -11.75 13.04 -5.20
N THR A 125 -10.90 12.64 -6.14
CA THR A 125 -11.26 12.20 -7.48
C THR A 125 -11.58 10.70 -7.58
N THR A 126 -11.62 9.96 -6.44
CA THR A 126 -11.96 8.53 -6.44
C THR A 126 -13.33 8.28 -7.08
N ARG A 127 -13.37 7.43 -8.10
CA ARG A 127 -14.56 7.13 -8.92
C ARG A 127 -15.48 6.14 -8.20
N THR A 128 -16.21 6.59 -7.19
CA THR A 128 -17.16 5.73 -6.45
C THR A 128 -18.62 6.08 -6.73
N ARG A 129 -19.52 5.10 -6.47
CA ARG A 129 -20.99 5.27 -6.51
C ARG A 129 -21.61 5.17 -5.11
N ALA A 130 -20.81 5.25 -4.06
CA ALA A 130 -21.32 5.24 -2.69
C ALA A 130 -22.19 6.47 -2.42
N LYS A 131 -23.25 6.28 -1.62
CA LYS A 131 -24.18 7.37 -1.28
C LYS A 131 -23.55 8.43 -0.39
N LYS A 132 -22.65 8.03 0.49
CA LYS A 132 -21.89 8.92 1.37
C LYS A 132 -20.41 8.60 1.21
N VAL A 133 -19.63 9.63 0.92
CA VAL A 133 -18.17 9.52 0.70
C VAL A 133 -17.48 10.49 1.63
N VAL A 134 -16.39 10.04 2.25
CA VAL A 134 -15.49 10.86 3.05
C VAL A 134 -14.07 10.68 2.53
N VAL A 135 -13.41 11.77 2.22
CA VAL A 135 -11.99 11.74 1.84
C VAL A 135 -11.16 11.66 3.11
N SER A 136 -10.80 10.45 3.47
CA SER A 136 -10.04 10.18 4.70
C SER A 136 -8.52 10.09 4.47
N GLY A 137 -8.10 9.77 3.27
CA GLY A 137 -6.73 9.30 3.05
C GLY A 137 -6.52 7.88 3.60
N THR A 138 -5.28 7.43 3.63
CA THR A 138 -4.84 6.15 4.20
C THR A 138 -4.14 6.39 5.54
N PRO A 139 -4.49 5.66 6.61
CA PRO A 139 -3.72 5.72 7.86
C PRO A 139 -2.28 5.30 7.63
N ILE A 140 -1.36 6.22 7.88
CA ILE A 140 0.07 5.96 7.82
C ILE A 140 0.54 5.42 9.16
N ARG A 141 1.45 4.45 9.14
CA ARG A 141 2.02 3.86 10.35
C ARG A 141 2.81 4.93 11.11
N THR A 142 2.62 5.00 12.42
CA THR A 142 3.31 5.98 13.28
C THR A 142 4.83 5.85 13.20
N GLU A 143 5.32 4.63 13.04
CA GLU A 143 6.75 4.34 12.88
C GLU A 143 7.34 5.02 11.64
N LEU A 144 6.56 5.19 10.56
CA LEU A 144 7.00 5.91 9.36
C LEU A 144 7.05 7.42 9.59
N LEU A 145 6.05 7.95 10.30
CA LEU A 145 5.99 9.40 10.61
C LEU A 145 7.10 9.84 11.56
N ASN A 146 7.57 8.94 12.42
CA ASN A 146 8.60 9.19 13.43
C ASN A 146 10.00 8.69 13.00
N GLY A 147 10.21 8.36 11.74
CA GLY A 147 11.49 7.90 11.23
C GLY A 147 12.61 8.92 11.44
N ASN A 148 13.80 8.43 11.73
CA ASN A 148 14.98 9.24 12.03
C ASN A 148 16.18 8.83 11.16
N ALA A 149 16.59 9.71 10.25
CA ALA A 149 17.71 9.50 9.33
C ALA A 149 19.03 9.14 10.04
N SER A 150 19.28 9.71 11.24
CA SER A 150 20.50 9.41 12.01
C SER A 150 20.54 7.96 12.50
N ASN A 151 19.40 7.35 12.80
CA ASN A 151 19.31 5.95 13.17
C ASN A 151 19.66 5.05 11.98
N ALA A 152 19.09 5.33 10.80
CA ALA A 152 19.42 4.59 9.58
C ALA A 152 20.91 4.70 9.22
N ARG A 153 21.50 5.89 9.32
CA ARG A 153 22.96 6.08 9.10
C ARG A 153 23.80 5.23 10.05
N LYS A 154 23.45 5.20 11.33
CA LYS A 154 24.15 4.39 12.34
C LYS A 154 23.97 2.89 12.06
N TRP A 155 22.75 2.46 11.76
CA TRP A 155 22.45 1.07 11.46
C TRP A 155 23.25 0.55 10.26
N LEU A 156 23.29 1.36 9.19
CA LEU A 156 24.01 1.03 7.94
C LEU A 156 25.50 1.40 7.96
N LYS A 157 25.97 2.07 9.01
CA LYS A 157 27.36 2.57 9.14
C LYS A 157 27.77 3.49 7.97
N LEU A 158 26.82 4.31 7.48
CA LEU A 158 27.05 5.20 6.34
C LEU A 158 27.86 6.41 6.74
N THR A 159 28.79 6.80 5.86
CA THR A 159 29.46 8.11 5.90
C THR A 159 28.60 9.18 5.25
N GLU A 160 28.84 10.46 5.55
CA GLU A 160 28.20 11.58 4.86
C GLU A 160 28.86 11.80 3.49
N GLY A 161 28.12 12.36 2.56
CA GLY A 161 28.69 12.84 1.29
C GLY A 161 27.82 12.66 0.05
N LYS A 162 27.30 11.45 -0.19
CA LYS A 162 26.48 11.18 -1.38
C LYS A 162 24.97 11.22 -1.06
N PRO A 163 24.12 11.64 -2.02
CA PRO A 163 22.67 11.49 -1.88
C PRO A 163 22.26 10.02 -1.72
N VAL A 164 21.22 9.79 -0.95
CA VAL A 164 20.70 8.44 -0.66
C VAL A 164 19.49 8.14 -1.53
N ILE A 165 19.60 7.11 -2.34
CA ILE A 165 18.50 6.61 -3.19
C ILE A 165 17.98 5.30 -2.60
N VAL A 166 16.69 5.28 -2.30
CA VAL A 166 16.00 4.05 -1.88
C VAL A 166 15.24 3.48 -3.07
N VAL A 167 15.48 2.21 -3.40
CA VAL A 167 14.75 1.49 -4.44
C VAL A 167 13.90 0.40 -3.79
N VAL A 168 12.59 0.39 -4.05
CA VAL A 168 11.66 -0.59 -3.47
C VAL A 168 10.57 -1.01 -4.45
N GLY A 169 10.50 -2.31 -4.73
CA GLY A 169 9.50 -2.88 -5.65
C GLY A 169 8.18 -3.31 -5.02
N GLY A 170 8.04 -3.15 -3.69
CA GLY A 170 6.95 -3.70 -2.88
C GLY A 170 7.33 -5.05 -2.24
N SER A 171 6.43 -5.60 -1.40
CA SER A 171 6.72 -6.78 -0.55
C SER A 171 7.11 -8.06 -1.30
N LEU A 172 6.73 -8.19 -2.56
CA LEU A 172 7.10 -9.34 -3.41
C LEU A 172 8.31 -9.07 -4.30
N GLY A 173 8.91 -7.87 -4.19
CA GLY A 173 9.93 -7.39 -5.11
C GLY A 173 9.35 -6.98 -6.47
N ALA A 174 10.21 -6.48 -7.36
CA ALA A 174 9.84 -6.07 -8.70
C ALA A 174 10.95 -6.44 -9.69
N GLY A 175 10.88 -7.63 -10.25
CA GLY A 175 11.95 -8.20 -11.09
C GLY A 175 12.46 -7.26 -12.17
N GLU A 176 11.59 -6.49 -12.85
CA GLU A 176 12.02 -5.53 -13.87
C GLU A 176 12.76 -4.33 -13.28
N ILE A 177 12.32 -3.80 -12.14
CA ILE A 177 13.04 -2.72 -11.43
C ILE A 177 14.40 -3.27 -10.98
N ASN A 178 14.40 -4.43 -10.31
CA ASN A 178 15.63 -5.06 -9.84
C ASN A 178 16.61 -5.29 -10.99
N ARG A 179 16.15 -5.83 -12.11
CA ARG A 179 16.99 -6.09 -13.28
C ARG A 179 17.69 -4.80 -13.78
N VAL A 180 16.95 -3.71 -13.94
CA VAL A 180 17.52 -2.45 -14.44
C VAL A 180 18.48 -1.85 -13.41
N VAL A 181 18.11 -1.86 -12.11
CA VAL A 181 18.95 -1.31 -11.04
C VAL A 181 20.23 -2.14 -10.88
N HIS A 182 20.17 -3.47 -10.95
CA HIS A 182 21.36 -4.33 -10.90
C HIS A 182 22.30 -4.06 -12.08
N ASN A 183 21.77 -3.86 -13.30
CA ASN A 183 22.58 -3.60 -14.47
C ASN A 183 23.36 -2.28 -14.41
N CYS A 184 22.83 -1.26 -13.71
CA CYS A 184 23.51 0.03 -13.55
C CYS A 184 24.04 0.26 -12.13
N ALA A 185 24.16 -0.80 -11.31
CA ALA A 185 24.53 -0.71 -9.91
C ALA A 185 25.89 0.00 -9.67
N GLU A 186 26.90 -0.28 -10.50
CA GLU A 186 28.21 0.40 -10.40
C GLU A 186 28.09 1.92 -10.66
N THR A 187 27.34 2.31 -11.70
CA THR A 187 27.10 3.72 -12.01
C THR A 187 26.33 4.42 -10.88
N LEU A 188 25.30 3.75 -10.33
CA LEU A 188 24.55 4.25 -9.22
C LEU A 188 25.43 4.42 -7.96
N ALA A 189 26.20 3.39 -7.60
CA ALA A 189 27.08 3.40 -6.42
C ALA A 189 28.18 4.47 -6.50
N ASN A 190 28.68 4.78 -7.71
CA ASN A 190 29.65 5.84 -7.90
C ASN A 190 29.09 7.24 -7.54
N ASN A 191 27.79 7.48 -7.76
CA ASN A 191 27.16 8.77 -7.59
C ASN A 191 26.29 8.89 -6.32
N TYR A 192 25.76 7.77 -5.83
CA TYR A 192 24.76 7.71 -4.76
C TYR A 192 25.08 6.64 -3.72
N ILE A 193 24.50 6.75 -2.54
CA ILE A 193 24.32 5.63 -1.63
C ILE A 193 22.99 4.98 -2.02
N VAL A 194 23.00 3.71 -2.42
CA VAL A 194 21.80 2.99 -2.89
C VAL A 194 21.35 1.97 -1.87
N LEU A 195 20.13 2.10 -1.39
CA LEU A 195 19.46 1.12 -0.53
C LEU A 195 18.39 0.39 -1.34
N HIS A 196 18.72 -0.81 -1.82
CA HIS A 196 17.86 -1.58 -2.73
C HIS A 196 17.12 -2.69 -2.01
N VAL A 197 15.81 -2.52 -1.80
CA VAL A 197 14.92 -3.55 -1.25
C VAL A 197 14.41 -4.42 -2.40
N CYS A 198 15.16 -5.48 -2.69
CA CYS A 198 14.97 -6.35 -3.85
C CYS A 198 13.73 -7.24 -3.74
N GLY A 199 13.35 -7.62 -2.52
CA GLY A 199 12.36 -8.67 -2.27
C GLY A 199 13.02 -10.02 -1.97
N ARG A 200 12.21 -10.94 -1.45
CA ARG A 200 12.68 -12.27 -1.02
C ARG A 200 13.37 -13.02 -2.16
N GLU A 201 14.53 -13.59 -1.88
CA GLU A 201 15.34 -14.39 -2.79
C GLU A 201 15.74 -13.65 -4.10
N GLN A 202 15.80 -12.30 -4.07
CA GLN A 202 16.16 -11.49 -5.23
C GLN A 202 17.43 -10.65 -5.03
N ILE A 203 18.23 -10.95 -4.01
CA ILE A 203 19.56 -10.36 -3.85
C ILE A 203 20.48 -10.88 -4.96
N HIS A 204 21.29 -9.98 -5.52
CA HIS A 204 22.28 -10.32 -6.54
C HIS A 204 23.67 -10.42 -5.91
N ASP A 205 24.15 -11.64 -5.67
CA ASP A 205 25.42 -11.93 -4.96
C ASP A 205 26.63 -11.27 -5.64
N GLY A 206 26.62 -11.16 -6.95
CA GLY A 206 27.71 -10.55 -7.72
C GLY A 206 27.93 -9.04 -7.47
N LEU A 207 26.99 -8.36 -6.79
CA LEU A 207 27.04 -6.93 -6.50
C LEU A 207 27.38 -6.60 -5.03
N THR A 208 27.60 -7.62 -4.22
CA THR A 208 27.87 -7.43 -2.76
C THR A 208 29.24 -6.78 -2.47
N HIS A 209 30.11 -6.72 -3.47
CA HIS A 209 31.43 -6.08 -3.36
C HIS A 209 31.40 -4.55 -3.61
N LEU A 210 30.28 -4.02 -4.12
CA LEU A 210 30.17 -2.58 -4.39
C LEU A 210 30.01 -1.79 -3.10
N GLU A 211 30.87 -0.82 -2.89
CA GLU A 211 30.70 0.19 -1.85
C GLU A 211 29.49 1.07 -2.19
N ASP A 212 28.78 1.56 -1.17
CA ASP A 212 27.59 2.41 -1.31
C ASP A 212 26.39 1.75 -2.04
N TYR A 213 26.40 0.41 -2.25
CA TYR A 213 25.28 -0.34 -2.79
C TYR A 213 24.85 -1.46 -1.83
N TYR A 214 23.73 -1.24 -1.15
CA TYR A 214 23.23 -2.12 -0.10
C TYR A 214 21.97 -2.81 -0.57
N GLN A 215 21.95 -4.14 -0.53
CA GLN A 215 20.80 -4.95 -0.94
C GLN A 215 20.12 -5.56 0.29
N PHE A 216 18.78 -5.56 0.28
CA PHE A 216 17.94 -6.13 1.32
C PHE A 216 16.82 -6.95 0.70
N GLU A 217 16.51 -8.11 1.27
CA GLU A 217 15.28 -8.80 0.92
C GLU A 217 14.07 -8.04 1.45
N PHE A 218 14.17 -7.53 2.67
CA PHE A 218 13.12 -6.80 3.36
C PHE A 218 13.72 -5.91 4.45
N ILE A 219 13.10 -4.78 4.71
CA ILE A 219 13.42 -3.89 5.85
C ILE A 219 12.11 -3.73 6.63
N ASP A 220 12.14 -4.02 7.93
CA ASP A 220 10.94 -3.97 8.79
C ASP A 220 10.99 -2.77 9.75
N LYS A 221 11.63 -2.95 10.89
CA LYS A 221 11.65 -1.95 11.99
C LYS A 221 12.34 -0.65 11.58
N GLU A 222 13.39 -0.77 10.79
CA GLU A 222 14.22 0.36 10.33
C GLU A 222 13.60 1.08 9.12
N TRP A 223 12.46 0.60 8.58
CA TRP A 223 11.89 1.15 7.34
C TRP A 223 11.54 2.64 7.44
N GLY A 224 10.99 3.09 8.58
CA GLY A 224 10.72 4.50 8.84
C GLY A 224 12.00 5.35 8.82
N ASP A 225 13.06 4.86 9.46
CA ASP A 225 14.36 5.53 9.52
C ASP A 225 15.02 5.58 8.15
N VAL A 226 14.91 4.51 7.36
CA VAL A 226 15.40 4.44 5.97
C VAL A 226 14.66 5.43 5.07
N LEU A 227 13.34 5.51 5.16
CA LEU A 227 12.57 6.52 4.42
C LEU A 227 12.92 7.94 4.87
N ALA A 228 13.15 8.17 6.18
CA ALA A 228 13.60 9.47 6.67
C ALA A 228 14.94 9.86 6.07
N LEU A 229 15.86 8.89 5.90
CA LEU A 229 17.19 9.09 5.33
C LEU A 229 17.17 9.33 3.82
N ALA A 230 16.20 8.76 3.08
CA ALA A 230 16.14 8.82 1.62
C ALA A 230 16.02 10.26 1.10
N ASP A 231 16.86 10.64 0.15
CA ASP A 231 16.74 11.88 -0.63
C ASP A 231 15.75 11.67 -1.80
N VAL A 232 15.79 10.51 -2.46
CA VAL A 232 14.86 10.12 -3.51
C VAL A 232 14.45 8.65 -3.33
N VAL A 233 13.18 8.35 -3.59
CA VAL A 233 12.65 6.98 -3.56
C VAL A 233 12.18 6.55 -4.94
N VAL A 234 12.70 5.44 -5.45
CA VAL A 234 12.23 4.75 -6.67
C VAL A 234 11.29 3.64 -6.24
N SER A 235 10.03 3.69 -6.64
CA SER A 235 9.02 2.77 -6.13
C SER A 235 7.96 2.39 -7.18
N ARG A 236 7.20 1.34 -6.88
CA ARG A 236 5.90 1.10 -7.49
C ARG A 236 4.88 2.17 -7.02
N SER A 237 3.83 2.37 -7.81
CA SER A 237 2.77 3.35 -7.54
C SER A 237 1.49 2.74 -6.94
N GLY A 238 1.64 1.72 -6.09
CA GLY A 238 0.51 1.24 -5.28
C GLY A 238 0.00 2.36 -4.36
N ALA A 239 -1.32 2.50 -4.21
CA ALA A 239 -1.91 3.64 -3.49
C ALA A 239 -1.34 3.86 -2.08
N ASN A 240 -1.10 2.79 -1.32
CA ASN A 240 -0.54 2.93 0.03
C ASN A 240 0.90 3.46 -0.01
N ALA A 241 1.77 2.89 -0.86
CA ALA A 241 3.15 3.33 -0.99
C ALA A 241 3.23 4.78 -1.49
N LEU A 242 2.43 5.13 -2.48
CA LEU A 242 2.34 6.51 -2.98
C LEU A 242 1.96 7.48 -1.86
N LEU A 243 0.90 7.17 -1.10
CA LEU A 243 0.45 8.06 -0.02
C LEU A 243 1.44 8.13 1.14
N GLU A 244 2.16 7.05 1.45
CA GLU A 244 3.27 7.08 2.40
C GLU A 244 4.35 8.07 1.94
N LEU A 245 4.79 7.99 0.67
CA LEU A 245 5.81 8.89 0.11
C LEU A 245 5.36 10.35 0.10
N LEU A 246 4.12 10.62 -0.34
CA LEU A 246 3.57 11.98 -0.37
C LEU A 246 3.40 12.56 1.05
N THR A 247 2.91 11.76 1.99
CA THR A 247 2.77 12.19 3.39
C THR A 247 4.12 12.50 4.04
N LEU A 248 5.13 11.70 3.73
CA LEU A 248 6.50 11.90 4.20
C LEU A 248 7.28 12.95 3.37
N ARG A 249 6.64 13.55 2.37
CA ARG A 249 7.23 14.54 1.44
C ARG A 249 8.51 14.05 0.78
N LYS A 250 8.53 12.76 0.37
CA LYS A 250 9.70 12.17 -0.25
C LYS A 250 9.69 12.37 -1.76
N PRO A 251 10.70 13.05 -2.33
CA PRO A 251 10.92 13.08 -3.78
C PRO A 251 10.93 11.65 -4.32
N ASN A 252 10.18 11.41 -5.38
CA ASN A 252 9.96 10.03 -5.81
C ASN A 252 9.84 9.86 -7.31
N ILE A 253 10.29 8.70 -7.78
CA ILE A 253 10.17 8.20 -9.14
C ILE A 253 9.27 6.97 -9.09
N LEU A 254 8.13 7.04 -9.76
CA LEU A 254 7.15 5.96 -9.79
C LEU A 254 7.29 5.11 -11.04
N ILE A 255 7.32 3.80 -10.85
CA ILE A 255 7.37 2.81 -11.92
C ILE A 255 6.11 1.92 -11.79
N PRO A 256 4.98 2.30 -12.41
CA PRO A 256 3.73 1.57 -12.30
C PRO A 256 3.81 0.18 -12.90
N LEU A 257 3.08 -0.78 -12.31
CA LEU A 257 2.85 -2.08 -12.93
C LEU A 257 2.04 -1.90 -14.23
N PRO A 258 2.44 -2.57 -15.34
CA PRO A 258 1.74 -2.47 -16.60
C PRO A 258 0.34 -3.13 -16.54
N ILE A 259 -0.54 -2.79 -17.47
CA ILE A 259 -1.90 -3.34 -17.58
C ILE A 259 -1.87 -4.87 -17.73
N THR A 260 -0.84 -5.42 -18.34
CA THR A 260 -0.65 -6.87 -18.49
C THR A 260 -0.52 -7.61 -17.16
N SER A 261 -0.02 -6.93 -16.12
CA SER A 261 0.25 -7.49 -14.79
C SER A 261 -0.66 -6.94 -13.70
N SER A 262 -1.46 -5.89 -13.99
CA SER A 262 -2.33 -5.20 -13.03
C SER A 262 -3.69 -4.85 -13.61
N ARG A 263 -4.51 -4.14 -12.84
CA ARG A 263 -5.79 -3.57 -13.30
C ARG A 263 -5.63 -2.19 -13.95
N GLY A 264 -4.41 -1.67 -14.01
CA GLY A 264 -4.12 -0.29 -14.38
C GLY A 264 -4.23 0.70 -13.20
N ASP A 265 -4.58 0.22 -12.01
CA ASP A 265 -4.67 1.02 -10.78
C ASP A 265 -3.38 1.78 -10.48
N GLN A 266 -2.23 1.11 -10.63
CA GLN A 266 -0.95 1.78 -10.41
C GLN A 266 -0.64 2.84 -11.46
N ILE A 267 -1.05 2.63 -12.71
CA ILE A 267 -0.88 3.63 -13.78
C ILE A 267 -1.72 4.87 -13.43
N GLU A 268 -2.99 4.71 -13.07
CA GLU A 268 -3.86 5.82 -12.69
C GLU A 268 -3.33 6.57 -11.46
N ASN A 269 -2.82 5.86 -10.45
CA ASN A 269 -2.21 6.48 -9.27
C ASN A 269 -0.94 7.29 -9.63
N ALA A 270 -0.09 6.74 -10.51
CA ALA A 270 1.12 7.41 -10.98
C ALA A 270 0.79 8.67 -11.78
N GLU A 271 -0.12 8.57 -12.75
CA GLU A 271 -0.59 9.70 -13.57
C GLU A 271 -1.21 10.79 -12.69
N TYR A 272 -2.01 10.42 -11.69
CA TYR A 272 -2.57 11.39 -10.74
C TYR A 272 -1.47 12.16 -10.00
N SER A 273 -0.44 11.49 -9.53
CA SER A 273 0.67 12.13 -8.83
C SER A 273 1.53 12.99 -9.75
N GLU A 274 1.78 12.53 -10.98
CA GLU A 274 2.57 13.25 -11.99
C GLU A 274 1.88 14.53 -12.45
N VAL A 275 0.58 14.48 -12.76
CA VAL A 275 -0.21 15.66 -13.19
C VAL A 275 -0.26 16.74 -12.11
N ASN A 276 -0.24 16.34 -10.83
CA ASN A 276 -0.16 17.28 -9.72
C ASN A 276 1.28 17.75 -9.41
N GLY A 277 2.29 17.25 -10.11
CA GLY A 277 3.68 17.66 -9.93
C GLY A 277 4.36 17.07 -8.70
N TRP A 278 3.82 15.98 -8.12
CA TRP A 278 4.35 15.35 -6.90
C TRP A 278 5.31 14.19 -7.15
N SER A 279 5.36 13.68 -8.39
CA SER A 279 6.19 12.53 -8.74
C SER A 279 6.71 12.65 -10.17
N LEU A 280 7.85 12.02 -10.45
CA LEU A 280 8.25 11.65 -11.81
C LEU A 280 7.79 10.22 -12.10
N VAL A 281 7.40 9.94 -13.34
CA VAL A 281 6.88 8.62 -13.72
C VAL A 281 7.70 8.04 -14.88
N ILE A 282 8.14 6.80 -14.71
CA ILE A 282 8.72 6.00 -15.78
C ILE A 282 7.78 4.82 -16.04
N PRO A 283 7.00 4.79 -17.13
CA PRO A 283 6.25 3.60 -17.51
C PRO A 283 7.18 2.38 -17.61
N GLN A 284 6.77 1.22 -17.08
CA GLN A 284 7.66 0.05 -17.02
C GLN A 284 8.19 -0.35 -18.40
N GLU A 285 7.41 -0.15 -19.46
CA GLU A 285 7.80 -0.44 -20.85
C GLU A 285 8.93 0.48 -21.36
N LYS A 286 9.12 1.63 -20.71
CA LYS A 286 10.19 2.61 -21.00
C LYS A 286 11.33 2.55 -19.99
N LEU A 287 11.24 1.66 -19.01
CA LEU A 287 12.26 1.52 -17.97
C LEU A 287 13.52 0.88 -18.56
N THR A 288 14.58 1.64 -18.63
CA THR A 288 15.94 1.25 -19.02
C THR A 288 16.94 1.87 -18.05
N GLU A 289 18.19 1.40 -18.08
CA GLU A 289 19.29 2.00 -17.31
C GLU A 289 19.39 3.52 -17.60
N ASN A 290 19.38 3.90 -18.88
CA ASN A 290 19.47 5.29 -19.28
C ASN A 290 18.27 6.13 -18.81
N SER A 291 17.05 5.60 -18.89
CA SER A 291 15.86 6.36 -18.43
C SER A 291 15.86 6.54 -16.92
N LEU A 292 16.30 5.54 -16.16
CA LEU A 292 16.42 5.64 -14.71
C LEU A 292 17.47 6.67 -14.31
N LEU A 293 18.68 6.58 -14.88
CA LEU A 293 19.78 7.51 -14.60
C LEU A 293 19.41 8.94 -14.99
N ALA A 294 18.87 9.15 -16.19
CA ALA A 294 18.42 10.49 -16.62
C ALA A 294 17.32 11.07 -15.73
N THR A 295 16.42 10.24 -15.20
CA THR A 295 15.38 10.72 -14.28
C THR A 295 15.94 11.04 -12.90
N LEU A 296 16.93 10.29 -12.42
CA LEU A 296 17.67 10.62 -11.20
C LEU A 296 18.45 11.93 -11.34
N ASP A 297 19.09 12.16 -12.49
CA ASP A 297 19.81 13.41 -12.79
C ASP A 297 18.88 14.65 -12.81
N LEU A 298 17.57 14.45 -13.04
CA LEU A 298 16.57 15.52 -12.96
C LEU A 298 16.10 15.81 -11.54
N ILE A 299 15.90 14.76 -10.73
CA ILE A 299 15.25 14.91 -9.42
C ILE A 299 16.24 15.15 -8.27
N VAL A 300 17.42 14.51 -8.31
CA VAL A 300 18.40 14.56 -7.21
C VAL A 300 18.97 15.97 -6.99
N PRO A 301 19.35 16.75 -8.02
CA PRO A 301 19.90 18.07 -7.82
C PRO A 301 18.90 19.10 -7.26
N ASP A 302 17.59 18.81 -7.34
CA ASP A 302 16.53 19.77 -7.00
C ASP A 302 15.51 19.16 -5.98
N THR A 303 16.00 18.30 -5.09
CA THR A 303 15.14 17.61 -4.09
C THR A 303 14.32 18.60 -3.25
N GLU A 304 14.91 19.77 -2.90
CA GLU A 304 14.20 20.80 -2.12
C GLU A 304 12.96 21.34 -2.84
N SER A 305 13.06 21.62 -4.13
CA SER A 305 11.91 22.03 -4.95
C SER A 305 10.84 20.94 -5.03
N TRP A 306 11.26 19.66 -5.12
CA TRP A 306 10.33 18.53 -5.08
C TRP A 306 9.62 18.40 -3.74
N ILE A 307 10.33 18.57 -2.61
CA ILE A 307 9.74 18.58 -1.27
C ILE A 307 8.67 19.69 -1.17
N GLN A 308 8.95 20.89 -1.70
CA GLN A 308 8.00 22.01 -1.70
C GLN A 308 6.75 21.72 -2.52
N LYS A 309 6.90 21.13 -3.71
CA LYS A 309 5.77 20.70 -4.54
C LYS A 309 4.93 19.63 -3.85
N ILE A 310 5.57 18.62 -3.26
CA ILE A 310 4.88 17.56 -2.53
C ILE A 310 4.20 18.12 -1.27
N ALA A 311 4.70 19.19 -0.67
CA ALA A 311 4.06 19.83 0.47
C ALA A 311 2.66 20.40 0.17
N GLU A 312 2.31 20.59 -1.11
CA GLU A 312 0.97 20.96 -1.54
C GLU A 312 -0.03 19.77 -1.45
N PHE A 313 0.48 18.54 -1.34
CA PHE A 313 -0.38 17.37 -1.12
C PHE A 313 -1.13 17.50 0.21
N PRO A 314 -2.48 17.38 0.21
CA PRO A 314 -3.29 17.57 1.40
C PRO A 314 -3.14 16.38 2.36
N VAL A 315 -2.20 16.47 3.29
CA VAL A 315 -2.04 15.46 4.36
C VAL A 315 -3.23 15.53 5.30
N ARG A 316 -3.87 14.38 5.54
CA ARG A 316 -5.05 14.24 6.40
C ARG A 316 -4.73 13.37 7.61
N ASP A 317 -5.34 13.66 8.74
CA ASP A 317 -5.36 12.70 9.86
C ASP A 317 -6.36 11.58 9.52
N SER A 318 -5.87 10.66 8.71
CA SER A 318 -6.68 9.55 8.18
C SER A 318 -7.18 8.62 9.28
N LEU A 319 -6.37 8.43 10.33
CA LEU A 319 -6.73 7.56 11.45
C LEU A 319 -7.88 8.17 12.24
N ALA A 320 -7.74 9.43 12.65
CA ALA A 320 -8.80 10.14 13.39
C ALA A 320 -10.09 10.22 12.56
N THR A 321 -9.99 10.57 11.27
CA THR A 321 -11.16 10.66 10.38
C THR A 321 -11.89 9.33 10.26
N ILE A 322 -11.17 8.22 10.07
CA ILE A 322 -11.81 6.90 9.95
C ILE A 322 -12.44 6.47 11.29
N VAL A 323 -11.75 6.70 12.40
CA VAL A 323 -12.26 6.36 13.75
C VAL A 323 -13.52 7.15 14.04
N GLU A 324 -13.53 8.47 13.78
CA GLU A 324 -14.73 9.31 13.95
C GLU A 324 -15.92 8.80 13.14
N GLU A 325 -15.70 8.39 11.89
CA GLU A 325 -16.78 7.85 11.07
C GLU A 325 -17.25 6.45 11.53
N LEU A 326 -16.40 5.66 12.17
CA LEU A 326 -16.80 4.40 12.82
C LEU A 326 -17.61 4.67 14.09
N ASP A 327 -17.18 5.61 14.91
CA ASP A 327 -17.81 5.94 16.19
C ASP A 327 -19.26 6.47 16.03
N ARG A 328 -19.62 7.02 14.87
CA ARG A 328 -21.01 7.39 14.55
C ARG A 328 -21.98 6.23 14.56
N PHE A 329 -21.49 4.99 14.54
CA PHE A 329 -22.28 3.77 14.55
C PHE A 329 -22.09 2.94 15.82
N VAL A 330 -21.31 3.44 16.77
CA VAL A 330 -21.10 2.82 18.09
C VAL A 330 -21.92 3.65 19.07
N ASP A 331 -22.97 3.06 19.63
CA ASP A 331 -23.84 3.69 20.66
C ASP A 331 -23.16 3.70 22.03
#